data_143f56f0a19134d18acc89397d542bfb
#
_entry.id   143f56f0a19134d18acc89397d542bfb
#
_cell.length_a   1.000
_cell.length_b   1.000
_cell.length_c   1.000
_cell.angle_alpha   90.00
_cell.angle_beta   90.00
_cell.angle_gamma   90.00
#
_symmetry.space_group_name_H-M   'P 1'
#
loop_
_entity.id
_entity.type
_entity.pdbx_description
1 polymer ?
#
loop_
_entity_poly.entity_id
_entity_poly.type
_entity_poly.pdbx_seq_one_letter_code
_entity_poly.pdbx_strand_id
1 'polypeptide(L)'
;ETCRRNTVRRRVLSLHKTVRKYFGEAIVVTQEVEDIISSPIVKESIINNADCKILLDQRKYRNKFDQIQTLLGLTDKERAQVLSINLSNDPARRYKEVFISLGGVQSAVYATEVSDEEYLAFTTEQTEKMEVYALAEKLDGDIEAAIRRLAREQND
;
A
#
# COMPACT_ATOMS: atom_id res chain seq x y z
N GLU A 1 24.63 -17.01 -7.03
CA GLU A 1 23.62 -15.99 -6.66
C GLU A 1 23.21 -15.12 -7.86
N THR A 2 24.14 -14.63 -8.66
CA THR A 2 23.87 -13.76 -9.82
C THR A 2 22.98 -14.45 -10.88
N CYS A 3 23.14 -15.74 -11.11
CA CYS A 3 22.35 -16.50 -12.09
C CYS A 3 20.88 -16.65 -11.65
N ARG A 4 20.61 -16.89 -10.37
CA ARG A 4 19.24 -16.96 -9.80
C ARG A 4 18.53 -15.61 -9.89
N ARG A 5 19.20 -14.51 -9.57
CA ARG A 5 18.63 -13.15 -9.68
C ARG A 5 18.23 -12.82 -11.12
N ASN A 6 19.04 -13.16 -12.10
CA ASN A 6 18.71 -12.93 -13.50
C ASN A 6 17.52 -13.76 -13.99
N THR A 7 17.35 -14.97 -13.50
CA THR A 7 16.21 -15.82 -13.84
C THR A 7 14.89 -15.28 -13.28
N VAL A 8 14.88 -14.82 -12.03
CA VAL A 8 13.70 -14.20 -11.40
C VAL A 8 13.33 -12.91 -12.14
N ARG A 9 14.31 -12.04 -12.42
CA ARG A 9 14.09 -10.80 -13.18
C ARG A 9 13.46 -11.06 -14.56
N ARG A 10 13.95 -12.03 -15.32
CA ARG A 10 13.37 -12.40 -16.62
C ARG A 10 11.94 -12.92 -16.50
N ARG A 11 11.62 -13.69 -15.46
CA ARG A 11 10.26 -14.19 -15.20
C ARG A 11 9.29 -13.06 -14.88
N VAL A 12 9.67 -12.12 -14.03
CA VAL A 12 8.85 -10.94 -13.71
C VAL A 12 8.56 -10.13 -14.96
N LEU A 13 9.57 -9.88 -15.80
CA LEU A 13 9.40 -9.19 -17.08
C LEU A 13 8.45 -9.90 -18.04
N SER A 14 8.65 -11.22 -18.20
CA SER A 14 7.79 -12.04 -19.04
C SER A 14 6.35 -12.01 -18.53
N LEU A 15 6.16 -12.11 -17.21
CA LEU A 15 4.85 -12.06 -16.57
C LEU A 15 4.11 -10.76 -16.91
N HIS A 16 4.73 -9.60 -16.67
CA HIS A 16 4.10 -8.28 -16.93
C HIS A 16 3.73 -8.07 -18.41
N LYS A 17 4.49 -8.65 -19.34
CA LYS A 17 4.20 -8.56 -20.77
C LYS A 17 3.11 -9.52 -21.25
N THR A 18 2.92 -10.63 -20.56
CA THR A 18 2.07 -11.72 -21.04
C THR A 18 0.81 -11.94 -20.20
N VAL A 19 0.78 -11.49 -18.95
CA VAL A 19 -0.32 -11.75 -18.02
C VAL A 19 -1.69 -11.33 -18.57
N ARG A 20 -1.76 -10.20 -19.27
CA ARG A 20 -2.99 -9.72 -19.92
C ARG A 20 -3.56 -10.71 -20.96
N LYS A 21 -2.70 -11.45 -21.66
CA LYS A 21 -3.13 -12.44 -22.65
C LYS A 21 -3.86 -13.63 -22.02
N TYR A 22 -3.68 -13.81 -20.71
CA TYR A 22 -4.29 -14.88 -19.91
C TYR A 22 -5.34 -14.36 -18.93
N PHE A 23 -5.84 -13.14 -19.14
CA PHE A 23 -6.82 -12.48 -18.26
C PHE A 23 -6.37 -12.41 -16.80
N GLY A 24 -5.06 -12.38 -16.57
CA GLY A 24 -4.47 -12.29 -15.24
C GLY A 24 -4.01 -10.88 -14.92
N GLU A 25 -3.74 -10.64 -13.65
CA GLU A 25 -3.18 -9.41 -13.11
C GLU A 25 -1.80 -9.67 -12.51
N ALA A 26 -0.92 -8.67 -12.59
CA ALA A 26 0.39 -8.70 -11.93
C ALA A 26 0.47 -7.52 -10.97
N ILE A 27 0.50 -7.81 -9.68
CA ILE A 27 0.60 -6.82 -8.62
C ILE A 27 2.02 -6.87 -8.05
N VAL A 28 2.69 -5.71 -8.02
CA VAL A 28 4.00 -5.55 -7.40
C VAL A 28 3.85 -4.64 -6.19
N VAL A 29 4.31 -5.13 -5.05
CA VAL A 29 4.31 -4.37 -3.78
C VAL A 29 5.76 -4.18 -3.35
N THR A 30 6.15 -2.96 -3.00
CA THR A 30 7.46 -2.64 -2.47
C THR A 30 7.36 -1.58 -1.38
N GLN A 31 8.25 -1.64 -0.42
CA GLN A 31 8.36 -0.63 0.64
C GLN A 31 9.25 0.54 0.22
N GLU A 32 10.18 0.30 -0.70
CA GLU A 32 11.12 1.31 -1.18
C GLU A 32 11.13 1.37 -2.71
N VAL A 33 11.00 2.58 -3.24
CA VAL A 33 11.04 2.80 -4.69
C VAL A 33 12.41 2.48 -5.26
N GLU A 34 13.47 2.65 -4.47
CA GLU A 34 14.85 2.30 -4.81
C GLU A 34 15.01 0.83 -5.20
N ASP A 35 14.23 -0.08 -4.62
CA ASP A 35 14.24 -1.50 -4.99
C ASP A 35 13.85 -1.73 -6.45
N ILE A 36 12.92 -0.93 -6.95
CA ILE A 36 12.49 -0.96 -8.36
C ILE A 36 13.56 -0.30 -9.24
N ILE A 37 14.15 0.81 -8.78
CA ILE A 37 15.14 1.60 -9.54
C ILE A 37 16.45 0.84 -9.72
N SER A 38 16.86 0.04 -8.75
CA SER A 38 18.13 -0.69 -8.76
C SER A 38 18.29 -1.65 -9.95
N SER A 39 17.19 -1.96 -10.64
CA SER A 39 17.19 -2.80 -11.84
C SER A 39 16.60 -2.04 -13.02
N PRO A 40 17.39 -1.51 -13.95
CA PRO A 40 16.90 -0.77 -15.12
C PRO A 40 15.84 -1.52 -15.92
N ILE A 41 16.03 -2.83 -16.05
CA ILE A 41 15.13 -3.71 -16.81
C ILE A 41 13.77 -3.87 -16.11
N VAL A 42 13.77 -4.04 -14.79
CA VAL A 42 12.54 -4.16 -13.99
C VAL A 42 11.81 -2.82 -13.96
N LYS A 43 12.56 -1.74 -13.78
CA LYS A 43 12.07 -0.36 -13.80
C LYS A 43 11.19 -0.08 -15.01
N GLU A 44 11.72 -0.20 -16.21
CA GLU A 44 10.97 0.10 -17.44
C GLU A 44 9.77 -0.80 -17.62
N SER A 45 9.91 -2.09 -17.35
CA SER A 45 8.83 -3.04 -17.57
C SER A 45 7.67 -2.90 -16.60
N ILE A 46 7.94 -2.67 -15.32
CA ILE A 46 6.89 -2.51 -14.31
C ILE A 46 6.20 -1.16 -14.50
N ILE A 47 6.98 -0.09 -14.62
CA ILE A 47 6.41 1.26 -14.64
C ILE A 47 5.60 1.51 -15.91
N ASN A 48 6.13 1.09 -17.07
CA ASN A 48 5.44 1.31 -18.35
C ASN A 48 4.23 0.41 -18.57
N ASN A 49 4.12 -0.71 -17.83
CA ASN A 49 2.99 -1.62 -17.94
C ASN A 49 2.03 -1.59 -16.75
N ALA A 50 2.33 -0.81 -15.71
CA ALA A 50 1.44 -0.66 -14.57
C ALA A 50 0.41 0.44 -14.84
N ASP A 51 -0.80 0.04 -15.19
CA ASP A 51 -1.91 0.97 -15.41
C ASP A 51 -2.45 1.56 -14.10
N CYS A 52 -2.38 0.80 -13.02
CA CYS A 52 -2.77 1.26 -11.68
C CYS A 52 -1.53 1.48 -10.82
N LYS A 53 -1.43 2.66 -10.23
CA LYS A 53 -0.39 3.01 -9.25
C LYS A 53 -1.05 3.41 -7.95
N ILE A 54 -0.69 2.70 -6.88
CA ILE A 54 -1.18 2.98 -5.52
C ILE A 54 0.02 3.42 -4.69
N LEU A 55 -0.04 4.63 -4.14
CA LEU A 55 1.02 5.18 -3.31
C LEU A 55 0.48 5.48 -1.91
N LEU A 56 1.17 4.96 -0.92
CA LEU A 56 0.96 5.30 0.47
C LEU A 56 1.73 6.57 0.84
N ASP A 57 1.74 6.96 2.10
CA ASP A 57 2.41 8.15 2.60
C ASP A 57 3.90 8.20 2.21
N GLN A 58 4.25 9.21 1.43
CA GLN A 58 5.60 9.44 0.91
C GLN A 58 6.31 10.64 1.55
N ARG A 59 5.82 11.17 2.68
CA ARG A 59 6.37 12.38 3.32
C ARG A 59 7.86 12.25 3.67
N LYS A 60 8.32 11.07 4.05
CA LYS A 60 9.74 10.82 4.33
C LYS A 60 10.66 11.04 3.11
N TYR A 61 10.10 10.95 1.90
CA TYR A 61 10.84 11.13 0.65
C TYR A 61 10.63 12.50 0.01
N ARG A 62 10.00 13.45 0.69
CA ARG A 62 9.64 14.78 0.14
C ARG A 62 10.82 15.47 -0.56
N ASN A 63 12.01 15.39 0.01
CA ASN A 63 13.22 16.03 -0.54
C ASN A 63 13.78 15.32 -1.79
N LYS A 64 13.38 14.07 -2.04
CA LYS A 64 13.82 13.26 -3.19
C LYS A 64 12.66 12.92 -4.12
N PHE A 65 11.51 13.54 -3.90
CA PHE A 65 10.29 13.16 -4.60
C PHE A 65 10.34 13.39 -6.11
N ASP A 66 11.19 14.31 -6.58
CA ASP A 66 11.41 14.56 -8.02
C ASP A 66 11.87 13.28 -8.76
N GLN A 67 12.69 12.47 -8.10
CA GLN A 67 13.13 11.19 -8.67
C GLN A 67 11.96 10.18 -8.75
N ILE A 68 11.14 10.13 -7.72
CA ILE A 68 9.94 9.27 -7.67
C ILE A 68 8.93 9.73 -8.72
N GLN A 69 8.71 11.05 -8.82
CA GLN A 69 7.81 11.64 -9.81
C GLN A 69 8.23 11.26 -11.23
N THR A 70 9.51 11.48 -11.56
CA THR A 70 10.06 11.14 -12.89
C THR A 70 9.97 9.63 -13.15
N LEU A 71 10.29 8.82 -12.14
CA LEU A 71 10.27 7.38 -12.24
C LEU A 71 8.88 6.82 -12.54
N LEU A 72 7.88 7.30 -11.80
CA LEU A 72 6.50 6.84 -11.93
C LEU A 72 5.71 7.57 -13.02
N GLY A 73 6.31 8.59 -13.65
CA GLY A 73 5.66 9.41 -14.66
C GLY A 73 4.48 10.21 -14.09
N LEU A 74 4.60 10.71 -12.85
CA LEU A 74 3.54 11.47 -12.21
C LEU A 74 3.54 12.92 -12.69
N THR A 75 2.36 13.47 -12.92
CA THR A 75 2.16 14.89 -13.18
C THR A 75 2.38 15.74 -11.93
N ASP A 76 2.54 17.05 -12.07
CA ASP A 76 2.66 17.97 -10.93
C ASP A 76 1.42 17.95 -10.04
N LYS A 77 0.24 17.76 -10.63
CA LYS A 77 -1.01 17.56 -9.90
C LYS A 77 -0.95 16.30 -9.03
N GLU A 78 -0.55 15.18 -9.61
CA GLU A 78 -0.42 13.90 -8.90
C GLU A 78 0.64 13.97 -7.81
N ARG A 79 1.76 14.66 -8.06
CA ARG A 79 2.77 14.96 -7.04
C ARG A 79 2.16 15.67 -5.84
N ALA A 80 1.38 16.74 -6.08
CA ALA A 80 0.73 17.48 -5.01
C ALA A 80 -0.24 16.60 -4.22
N GLN A 81 -1.00 15.75 -4.90
CA GLN A 81 -1.91 14.79 -4.28
C GLN A 81 -1.17 13.78 -3.40
N VAL A 82 -0.09 13.17 -3.90
CA VAL A 82 0.71 12.20 -3.12
C VAL A 82 1.31 12.84 -1.88
N LEU A 83 1.84 14.07 -2.01
CA LEU A 83 2.44 14.78 -0.88
C LEU A 83 1.42 15.37 0.09
N SER A 84 0.12 15.35 -0.25
CA SER A 84 -0.99 15.74 0.65
C SER A 84 -1.51 14.60 1.52
N ILE A 85 -1.14 13.36 1.24
CA ILE A 85 -1.57 12.19 1.99
C ILE A 85 -1.25 12.34 3.48
N ASN A 86 -2.25 12.14 4.31
CA ASN A 86 -2.16 12.20 5.78
C ASN A 86 -1.61 13.53 6.33
N LEU A 87 -1.68 14.65 5.61
CA LEU A 87 -1.24 15.96 6.14
C LEU A 87 -2.11 16.43 7.30
N SER A 88 -3.42 16.17 7.22
CA SER A 88 -4.36 16.44 8.31
C SER A 88 -4.37 15.27 9.29
N ASN A 89 -3.27 15.07 10.00
CA ASN A 89 -3.13 13.95 10.93
C ASN A 89 -4.00 14.19 12.18
N ASP A 90 -5.31 14.11 12.02
CA ASP A 90 -6.30 14.21 13.09
C ASP A 90 -6.31 12.86 13.85
N PRO A 91 -5.98 12.85 15.15
CA PRO A 91 -6.01 11.63 15.96
C PRO A 91 -7.41 10.96 16.02
N ALA A 92 -8.47 11.75 15.80
CA ALA A 92 -9.83 11.23 15.76
C ALA A 92 -10.15 10.45 14.47
N ARG A 93 -9.32 10.59 13.43
CA ARG A 93 -9.50 9.88 12.17
C ARG A 93 -8.85 8.50 12.23
N ARG A 94 -9.66 7.47 12.15
CA ARG A 94 -9.22 6.07 12.15
C ARG A 94 -8.88 5.53 10.75
N TYR A 95 -8.86 6.37 9.73
CA TYR A 95 -8.47 5.97 8.39
C TYR A 95 -7.11 6.55 7.98
N LYS A 96 -6.45 5.88 7.07
CA LYS A 96 -5.29 6.39 6.35
C LYS A 96 -5.70 6.77 4.94
N GLU A 97 -5.00 7.73 4.36
CA GLU A 97 -5.23 8.13 2.99
C GLU A 97 -4.28 7.39 2.05
N VAL A 98 -4.75 7.10 0.85
CA VAL A 98 -3.96 6.50 -0.22
C VAL A 98 -4.18 7.26 -1.51
N PHE A 99 -3.14 7.40 -2.30
CA PHE A 99 -3.22 7.92 -3.66
C PHE A 99 -3.39 6.76 -4.63
N ILE A 100 -4.33 6.91 -5.57
CA ILE A 100 -4.55 5.95 -6.66
C ILE A 100 -4.57 6.71 -7.97
N SER A 101 -3.74 6.26 -8.93
CA SER A 101 -3.73 6.74 -10.31
C SER A 101 -4.03 5.59 -11.26
N LEU A 102 -4.93 5.81 -12.20
CA LEU A 102 -5.36 4.85 -13.21
C LEU A 102 -4.98 5.35 -14.60
N GLY A 103 -3.95 4.73 -15.18
CA GLY A 103 -3.50 4.97 -16.55
C GLY A 103 -3.12 6.43 -16.88
N GLY A 104 -2.82 7.25 -15.86
CA GLY A 104 -2.57 8.68 -16.05
C GLY A 104 -3.80 9.53 -16.44
N VAL A 105 -4.98 8.91 -16.53
CA VAL A 105 -6.23 9.58 -16.92
C VAL A 105 -6.98 10.09 -15.69
N GLN A 106 -7.00 9.29 -14.64
CA GLN A 106 -7.71 9.61 -13.40
C GLN A 106 -6.80 9.39 -12.21
N SER A 107 -6.75 10.36 -11.31
CA SER A 107 -6.02 10.25 -10.05
C SER A 107 -6.73 10.97 -8.93
N ALA A 108 -6.75 10.37 -7.74
CA ALA A 108 -7.32 10.94 -6.53
C ALA A 108 -6.66 10.38 -5.28
N VAL A 109 -6.87 11.09 -4.16
CA VAL A 109 -6.57 10.61 -2.81
C VAL A 109 -7.86 10.08 -2.20
N TYR A 110 -7.80 8.88 -1.67
CA TYR A 110 -8.94 8.19 -1.05
C TYR A 110 -8.67 7.93 0.41
N ALA A 111 -9.70 8.03 1.24
CA ALA A 111 -9.68 7.53 2.60
C ALA A 111 -9.90 6.02 2.60
N THR A 112 -9.06 5.29 3.33
CA THR A 112 -9.25 3.85 3.56
C THR A 112 -10.04 3.63 4.83
N GLU A 113 -11.30 4.06 4.81
CA GLU A 113 -12.20 3.92 5.95
C GLU A 113 -12.70 2.48 6.03
N VAL A 114 -12.62 1.90 7.23
CA VAL A 114 -13.05 0.54 7.53
C VAL A 114 -13.87 0.56 8.82
N SER A 115 -14.63 -0.49 9.09
CA SER A 115 -15.30 -0.65 10.38
C SER A 115 -14.29 -0.82 11.52
N ASP A 116 -14.69 -0.53 12.77
CA ASP A 116 -13.82 -0.73 13.93
C ASP A 116 -13.41 -2.19 14.10
N GLU A 117 -14.28 -3.11 13.74
CA GLU A 117 -13.99 -4.55 13.74
C GLU A 117 -12.89 -4.89 12.72
N GLU A 118 -12.98 -4.37 11.50
CA GLU A 118 -11.94 -4.56 10.47
C GLU A 118 -10.64 -3.88 10.88
N TYR A 119 -10.71 -2.67 11.44
CA TYR A 119 -9.54 -1.97 11.93
C TYR A 119 -8.78 -2.81 12.97
N LEU A 120 -9.48 -3.31 14.00
CA LEU A 120 -8.89 -4.15 15.04
C LEU A 120 -8.37 -5.50 14.50
N ALA A 121 -9.00 -6.05 13.46
CA ALA A 121 -8.54 -7.29 12.83
C ALA A 121 -7.21 -7.13 12.08
N PHE A 122 -6.97 -5.95 11.48
CA PHE A 122 -5.80 -5.69 10.64
C PHE A 122 -4.79 -4.72 11.27
N THR A 123 -5.07 -4.16 12.45
CA THR A 123 -4.14 -3.24 13.11
C THR A 123 -2.77 -3.89 13.34
N THR A 124 -1.72 -3.10 13.14
CA THR A 124 -0.34 -3.47 13.48
C THR A 124 0.15 -2.77 14.76
N GLU A 125 -0.72 -1.95 15.35
CA GLU A 125 -0.40 -1.26 16.59
C GLU A 125 -0.28 -2.26 17.75
N GLN A 126 0.86 -2.20 18.44
CA GLN A 126 1.22 -3.21 19.45
C GLN A 126 0.21 -3.23 20.62
N THR A 127 -0.18 -2.05 21.08
CA THR A 127 -1.08 -1.90 22.23
C THR A 127 -2.45 -2.50 21.93
N GLU A 128 -3.03 -2.12 20.79
CA GLU A 128 -4.34 -2.63 20.34
C GLU A 128 -4.34 -4.15 20.15
N LYS A 129 -3.27 -4.68 19.55
CA LYS A 129 -3.09 -6.14 19.41
C LYS A 129 -3.07 -6.86 20.75
N MET A 130 -2.35 -6.31 21.72
CA MET A 130 -2.27 -6.90 23.05
C MET A 130 -3.62 -6.87 23.78
N GLU A 131 -4.41 -5.82 23.58
CA GLU A 131 -5.77 -5.75 24.12
C GLU A 131 -6.69 -6.81 23.52
N VAL A 132 -6.65 -6.98 22.19
CA VAL A 132 -7.41 -8.04 21.52
C VAL A 132 -7.01 -9.41 22.05
N TYR A 133 -5.73 -9.73 22.16
CA TYR A 133 -5.27 -11.02 22.64
C TYR A 133 -5.61 -11.26 24.13
N ALA A 134 -5.44 -10.24 24.98
CA ALA A 134 -5.77 -10.35 26.39
C ALA A 134 -7.27 -10.56 26.63
N LEU A 135 -8.11 -9.98 25.76
CA LEU A 135 -9.56 -10.22 25.84
C LEU A 135 -9.92 -11.60 25.27
N ALA A 136 -9.28 -12.02 24.17
CA ALA A 136 -9.49 -13.33 23.60
C ALA A 136 -9.16 -14.46 24.59
N GLU A 137 -8.07 -14.34 25.37
CA GLU A 137 -7.73 -15.31 26.43
C GLU A 137 -8.86 -15.45 27.46
N LYS A 138 -9.56 -14.35 27.80
CA LYS A 138 -10.71 -14.37 28.71
C LYS A 138 -12.00 -14.96 28.08
N LEU A 139 -11.99 -15.13 26.77
CA LEU A 139 -13.09 -15.65 25.95
C LEU A 139 -12.72 -17.00 25.33
N ASP A 140 -11.99 -17.83 26.06
CA ASP A 140 -11.58 -19.18 25.64
C ASP A 140 -10.81 -19.23 24.30
N GLY A 141 -10.10 -18.14 23.97
CA GLY A 141 -9.32 -18.02 22.75
C GLY A 141 -10.10 -17.49 21.54
N ASP A 142 -11.34 -17.06 21.72
CA ASP A 142 -12.18 -16.52 20.65
C ASP A 142 -11.76 -15.08 20.30
N ILE A 143 -10.91 -14.95 19.28
CA ILE A 143 -10.40 -13.67 18.78
C ILE A 143 -11.52 -12.85 18.14
N GLU A 144 -12.45 -13.49 17.43
CA GLU A 144 -13.55 -12.80 16.75
C GLU A 144 -14.50 -12.16 17.78
N ALA A 145 -14.85 -12.87 18.83
CA ALA A 145 -15.66 -12.35 19.92
C ALA A 145 -14.94 -11.19 20.64
N ALA A 146 -13.63 -11.27 20.84
CA ALA A 146 -12.83 -10.22 21.44
C ALA A 146 -12.84 -8.94 20.58
N ILE A 147 -12.61 -9.05 19.27
CA ILE A 147 -12.66 -7.92 18.34
C ILE A 147 -14.02 -7.26 18.35
N ARG A 148 -15.11 -8.02 18.22
CA ARG A 148 -16.47 -7.49 18.23
C ARG A 148 -16.81 -6.78 19.53
N ARG A 149 -16.32 -7.26 20.65
CA ARG A 149 -16.56 -6.64 21.95
C ARG A 149 -15.80 -5.32 22.07
N LEU A 150 -14.51 -5.30 21.73
CA LEU A 150 -13.70 -4.08 21.76
C LEU A 150 -14.23 -3.01 20.81
N ALA A 151 -14.66 -3.39 19.61
CA ALA A 151 -15.23 -2.46 18.63
C ALA A 151 -16.50 -1.79 19.15
N ARG A 152 -17.33 -2.49 19.92
CA ARG A 152 -18.54 -1.90 20.57
C ARG A 152 -18.17 -0.95 21.70
N GLU A 153 -17.23 -1.33 22.56
CA GLU A 153 -16.78 -0.51 23.71
C GLU A 153 -16.11 0.80 23.26
N GLN A 154 -15.64 0.90 22.03
CA GLN A 154 -15.05 2.13 21.46
C GLN A 154 -16.09 3.07 20.83
N ASN A 155 -17.31 2.61 20.62
CA ASN A 155 -18.42 3.39 20.04
C ASN A 155 -19.42 3.93 21.07
N ASP A 156 -19.28 3.52 22.33
CA ASP A 156 -20.06 4.00 23.48
C ASP A 156 -19.31 5.13 24.21
#